data_0535b6cec14019992b9a3d00c7af5960
#
_entry.id   0535b6cec14019992b9a3d00c7af5960
#
_cell.length_a   1.000
_cell.length_b   1.000
_cell.length_c   1.000
_cell.angle_alpha   90.00
_cell.angle_beta   90.00
_cell.angle_gamma   90.00
#
_symmetry.space_group_name_H-M   'P 1'
#
loop_
_entity.id
_entity.type
_entity.pdbx_description
1 polymer ?
#
loop_
_entity_poly.entity_id
_entity_poly.type
_entity_poly.pdbx_seq_one_letter_code
_entity_poly.pdbx_strand_id
1 'polypeptide(L)'
;MRGGGVDLSLRRRPAGASAPRDASAGWHAGVARYHGDRLAWHRLTSFRPGVTVALDRAELQILDRRRPDGAESYVMPGASAVLLCRSRGIDVELAMTPGVLTGFLAWLEAAPPGQSTGYRQAS
;
A
#
# COMPACT_ATOMS: atom_id res chain seq x y z
N MET A 1 -9.74 4.49 -17.23
CA MET A 1 -10.27 3.40 -17.29
C MET A 1 -11.13 3.17 -16.18
N ARG A 2 -12.27 2.96 -16.40
CA ARG A 2 -13.03 2.85 -15.47
C ARG A 2 -13.03 1.66 -14.82
N GLY A 3 -13.21 1.54 -13.62
CA GLY A 3 -13.22 0.33 -12.91
C GLY A 3 -11.89 -0.40 -12.89
N GLY A 4 -10.88 0.24 -13.44
CA GLY A 4 -9.60 -0.42 -13.51
C GLY A 4 -8.92 -0.52 -12.17
N GLY A 5 -8.24 -1.62 -11.95
CA GLY A 5 -7.41 -1.78 -10.80
C GLY A 5 -5.97 -1.52 -11.16
N VAL A 6 -5.16 -1.31 -10.15
CA VAL A 6 -3.73 -1.17 -10.33
C VAL A 6 -3.04 -2.30 -9.59
N ASP A 7 -1.91 -2.74 -10.14
CA ASP A 7 -1.14 -3.80 -9.50
C ASP A 7 -0.46 -3.25 -8.27
N LEU A 8 -0.65 -3.94 -7.16
CA LEU A 8 -0.07 -3.52 -5.91
C LEU A 8 0.15 -4.74 -5.06
N SER A 9 1.37 -4.91 -4.59
CA SER A 9 1.67 -5.99 -3.65
C SER A 9 1.62 -5.44 -2.23
N LEU A 10 1.22 -6.27 -1.30
CA LEU A 10 0.99 -5.83 0.06
C LEU A 10 1.50 -6.86 1.04
N ARG A 11 2.09 -6.37 2.13
CA ARG A 11 2.52 -7.21 3.24
C ARG A 11 2.10 -6.52 4.53
N ARG A 12 1.44 -7.25 5.42
CA ARG A 12 1.07 -6.70 6.71
C ARG A 12 2.15 -6.96 7.72
N ARG A 13 2.32 -6.03 8.62
CA ARG A 13 3.21 -6.19 9.75
C ARG A 13 2.54 -5.59 10.97
N PRO A 14 2.39 -6.33 12.06
CA PRO A 14 1.92 -5.71 13.28
C PRO A 14 2.87 -4.60 13.69
N ALA A 15 2.34 -3.49 14.19
CA ALA A 15 3.17 -2.38 14.61
C ALA A 15 4.18 -2.84 15.63
N GLY A 16 5.43 -2.46 15.43
CA GLY A 16 6.50 -2.85 16.35
C GLY A 16 7.09 -4.23 16.12
N ALA A 17 6.59 -4.96 15.13
CA ALA A 17 7.13 -6.27 14.85
C ALA A 17 8.51 -6.16 14.22
N SER A 18 9.34 -7.15 14.48
CA SER A 18 10.64 -7.23 13.82
C SER A 18 10.48 -7.53 12.35
N ALA A 19 11.47 -7.18 11.57
CA ALA A 19 11.47 -7.50 10.15
C ALA A 19 11.44 -9.02 9.97
N PRO A 20 10.77 -9.52 8.92
CA PRO A 20 10.76 -10.95 8.65
C PRO A 20 12.18 -11.44 8.37
N ARG A 21 12.45 -12.73 8.72
CA ARG A 21 13.71 -13.29 8.43
C ARG A 21 13.98 -13.33 6.96
N ASP A 22 12.98 -13.65 6.16
CA ASP A 22 13.10 -13.70 4.71
C ASP A 22 12.46 -12.44 4.18
N ALA A 23 13.23 -11.60 3.49
CA ALA A 23 12.73 -10.34 2.97
C ALA A 23 11.55 -10.52 2.02
N SER A 24 11.47 -11.67 1.33
CA SER A 24 10.37 -11.91 0.40
C SER A 24 9.13 -12.47 1.08
N ALA A 25 9.21 -12.83 2.35
CA ALA A 25 8.10 -13.49 3.02
C ALA A 25 6.96 -12.54 3.29
N GLY A 26 5.75 -13.04 3.15
CA GLY A 26 4.55 -12.28 3.50
C GLY A 26 4.03 -11.36 2.42
N TRP A 27 4.73 -11.23 1.32
CA TRP A 27 4.25 -10.41 0.22
C TRP A 27 3.18 -11.14 -0.58
N HIS A 28 2.11 -10.45 -0.91
CA HIS A 28 1.03 -11.00 -1.71
C HIS A 28 0.72 -10.06 -2.86
N ALA A 29 0.68 -10.59 -4.06
CA ALA A 29 0.29 -9.80 -5.21
C ALA A 29 -1.22 -9.58 -5.19
N GLY A 30 -1.66 -8.43 -5.64
CA GLY A 30 -3.06 -8.11 -5.65
C GLY A 30 -3.38 -6.96 -6.58
N VAL A 31 -4.63 -6.57 -6.56
CA VAL A 31 -5.15 -5.47 -7.35
C VAL A 31 -5.86 -4.50 -6.41
N ALA A 32 -5.53 -3.23 -6.55
CA ALA A 32 -6.15 -2.19 -5.74
C ALA A 32 -7.06 -1.33 -6.57
N ARG A 33 -8.18 -0.92 -6.01
CA ARG A 33 -9.10 0.00 -6.66
C ARG A 33 -9.44 1.13 -5.72
N TYR A 34 -9.50 2.33 -6.27
CA TYR A 34 -9.85 3.50 -5.49
C TYR A 34 -11.36 3.70 -5.52
N HIS A 35 -11.93 3.93 -4.35
CA HIS A 35 -13.36 4.24 -4.22
C HIS A 35 -13.46 5.45 -3.31
N GLY A 36 -13.36 6.63 -3.88
CA GLY A 36 -13.40 7.86 -3.08
C GLY A 36 -12.26 7.90 -2.08
N ASP A 37 -12.58 7.88 -0.80
CA ASP A 37 -11.59 7.96 0.27
C ASP A 37 -10.98 6.63 0.64
N ARG A 38 -11.35 5.57 -0.06
CA ARG A 38 -10.92 4.23 0.30
C ARG A 38 -10.15 3.58 -0.83
N LEU A 39 -9.09 2.88 -0.48
CA LEU A 39 -8.35 2.04 -1.40
C LEU A 39 -8.65 0.60 -1.02
N ALA A 40 -9.30 -0.13 -1.91
CA ALA A 40 -9.66 -1.52 -1.66
C ALA A 40 -8.69 -2.44 -2.39
N TRP A 41 -8.05 -3.31 -1.66
CA TRP A 41 -7.06 -4.23 -2.20
C TRP A 41 -7.57 -5.66 -2.14
N HIS A 42 -7.44 -6.36 -3.28
CA HIS A 42 -7.88 -7.76 -3.40
C HIS A 42 -6.67 -8.61 -3.72
N ARG A 43 -6.46 -9.63 -2.93
CA ARG A 43 -5.35 -10.56 -3.13
C ARG A 43 -5.65 -11.45 -4.33
N LEU A 44 -4.70 -11.57 -5.24
CA LEU A 44 -4.93 -12.32 -6.46
C LEU A 44 -5.07 -13.82 -6.25
N THR A 45 -4.34 -14.38 -5.30
CA THR A 45 -4.32 -15.81 -5.10
C THR A 45 -5.33 -16.30 -4.06
N SER A 46 -6.21 -15.42 -3.62
CA SER A 46 -7.20 -15.82 -2.63
C SER A 46 -8.38 -16.48 -3.30
N PHE A 47 -8.86 -17.57 -2.73
CA PHE A 47 -10.07 -18.19 -3.20
C PHE A 47 -11.30 -17.54 -2.60
N ARG A 48 -11.11 -16.66 -1.64
CA ARG A 48 -12.24 -16.00 -1.00
C ARG A 48 -12.57 -14.72 -1.75
N PRO A 49 -13.82 -14.48 -2.06
CA PRO A 49 -14.18 -13.23 -2.71
C PRO A 49 -14.12 -12.08 -1.73
N GLY A 50 -14.08 -10.89 -2.25
CA GLY A 50 -14.16 -9.69 -1.44
C GLY A 50 -12.83 -9.01 -1.23
N VAL A 51 -12.89 -7.91 -0.52
CA VAL A 51 -11.72 -7.10 -0.25
C VAL A 51 -10.90 -7.74 0.84
N THR A 52 -9.61 -7.90 0.60
CA THR A 52 -8.71 -8.44 1.59
C THR A 52 -8.26 -7.35 2.56
N VAL A 53 -7.98 -6.15 2.05
CA VAL A 53 -7.57 -5.03 2.88
C VAL A 53 -8.21 -3.76 2.34
N ALA A 54 -8.72 -2.93 3.21
CA ALA A 54 -9.22 -1.61 2.83
C ALA A 54 -8.47 -0.57 3.63
N LEU A 55 -7.99 0.46 2.95
CA LEU A 55 -7.25 1.54 3.56
C LEU A 55 -8.02 2.83 3.37
N ASP A 56 -8.31 3.52 4.47
CA ASP A 56 -8.98 4.81 4.41
C ASP A 56 -7.94 5.91 4.30
N ARG A 57 -8.11 6.79 3.32
CA ARG A 57 -7.15 7.87 3.10
C ARG A 57 -6.95 8.73 4.34
N ALA A 58 -8.03 9.00 5.07
CA ALA A 58 -7.94 9.87 6.23
C ALA A 58 -7.13 9.27 7.38
N GLU A 59 -6.92 7.96 7.36
CA GLU A 59 -6.23 7.28 8.46
C GLU A 59 -4.89 6.67 8.04
N LEU A 60 -4.46 6.96 6.82
CA LEU A 60 -3.26 6.36 6.27
C LEU A 60 -2.09 7.32 6.36
N GLN A 61 -0.98 6.85 6.88
CA GLN A 61 0.20 7.65 7.03
C GLN A 61 1.39 6.93 6.43
N ILE A 62 2.16 7.61 5.60
CA ILE A 62 3.38 7.04 5.05
C ILE A 62 4.50 7.29 6.04
N LEU A 63 5.15 6.23 6.47
CA LEU A 63 6.24 6.31 7.43
C LEU A 63 7.61 6.26 6.76
N ASP A 64 7.73 5.54 5.64
CA ASP A 64 9.04 5.36 5.01
C ASP A 64 8.86 4.91 3.57
N ARG A 65 9.92 5.11 2.79
CA ARG A 65 9.95 4.68 1.40
C ARG A 65 11.33 4.10 1.13
N ARG A 66 11.38 2.99 0.47
CA ARG A 66 12.65 2.33 0.18
C ARG A 66 12.58 1.55 -1.13
N ARG A 67 13.72 1.10 -1.59
CA ARG A 67 13.78 0.19 -2.72
C ARG A 67 13.65 -1.24 -2.21
N PRO A 68 13.16 -2.16 -3.04
CA PRO A 68 13.11 -3.56 -2.63
C PRO A 68 14.51 -4.13 -2.43
N ASP A 69 14.64 -5.02 -1.47
CA ASP A 69 15.87 -5.80 -1.34
C ASP A 69 15.94 -6.80 -2.49
N GLY A 70 17.11 -7.37 -2.74
CA GLY A 70 17.29 -8.26 -3.87
C GLY A 70 16.27 -9.37 -3.96
N ALA A 71 16.07 -10.13 -2.88
CA ALA A 71 15.11 -11.23 -2.90
C ALA A 71 13.68 -10.74 -3.02
N GLU A 72 13.37 -9.58 -2.43
CA GLU A 72 12.05 -9.00 -2.51
C GLU A 72 11.67 -8.63 -3.91
N SER A 73 12.64 -8.19 -4.71
CA SER A 73 12.34 -7.69 -6.04
C SER A 73 11.73 -8.76 -6.94
N TYR A 74 11.90 -10.02 -6.62
CA TYR A 74 11.36 -11.10 -7.42
C TYR A 74 9.87 -11.38 -7.15
N VAL A 75 9.34 -10.84 -6.07
CA VAL A 75 7.96 -11.14 -5.68
C VAL A 75 7.03 -9.94 -5.81
N MET A 76 7.46 -8.92 -6.51
CA MET A 76 6.66 -7.72 -6.71
C MET A 76 6.87 -7.18 -8.11
N PRO A 77 6.03 -6.25 -8.58
CA PRO A 77 6.19 -5.70 -9.93
C PRO A 77 7.57 -5.08 -10.11
N GLY A 78 8.10 -5.16 -11.32
CA GLY A 78 9.43 -4.63 -11.61
C GLY A 78 9.55 -3.15 -11.31
N ALA A 79 10.71 -2.75 -10.85
CA ALA A 79 11.00 -1.36 -10.50
C ALA A 79 10.09 -0.79 -9.40
N SER A 80 9.55 -1.65 -8.55
CA SER A 80 8.66 -1.20 -7.48
C SER A 80 9.38 -0.33 -6.47
N ALA A 81 8.63 0.58 -5.88
CA ALA A 81 9.02 1.24 -4.65
C ALA A 81 8.23 0.60 -3.52
N VAL A 82 8.81 0.53 -2.34
CA VAL A 82 8.14 -0.03 -1.17
C VAL A 82 7.85 1.10 -0.20
N LEU A 83 6.58 1.26 0.15
CA LEU A 83 6.16 2.25 1.12
C LEU A 83 5.75 1.55 2.41
N LEU A 84 6.29 2.00 3.52
CA LEU A 84 5.81 1.55 4.83
C LEU A 84 4.75 2.53 5.28
N CYS A 85 3.56 2.04 5.49
CA CYS A 85 2.43 2.87 5.89
C CYS A 85 1.81 2.36 7.17
N ARG A 86 1.17 3.26 7.88
CA ARG A 86 0.43 2.90 9.10
C ARG A 86 -1.02 3.30 8.94
N SER A 87 -1.91 2.39 9.27
CA SER A 87 -3.34 2.63 9.25
C SER A 87 -3.94 2.00 10.49
N ARG A 88 -4.50 2.80 11.35
CA ARG A 88 -5.18 2.32 12.56
C ARG A 88 -4.29 1.42 13.43
N GLY A 89 -3.04 1.82 13.58
CA GLY A 89 -2.13 1.06 14.43
C GLY A 89 -1.52 -0.19 13.80
N ILE A 90 -1.85 -0.45 12.54
CA ILE A 90 -1.31 -1.59 11.82
C ILE A 90 -0.36 -1.09 10.75
N ASP A 91 0.80 -1.67 10.68
CA ASP A 91 1.75 -1.32 9.63
C ASP A 91 1.54 -2.22 8.44
N VAL A 92 1.50 -1.61 7.26
CA VAL A 92 1.43 -2.36 6.00
C VAL A 92 2.51 -1.83 5.09
N GLU A 93 3.09 -2.71 4.30
CA GLU A 93 4.03 -2.30 3.28
C GLU A 93 3.36 -2.48 1.94
N LEU A 94 3.49 -1.48 1.08
CA LEU A 94 2.88 -1.48 -0.24
C LEU A 94 3.99 -1.37 -1.27
N ALA A 95 3.97 -2.26 -2.26
CA ALA A 95 4.95 -2.24 -3.34
C ALA A 95 4.24 -1.94 -4.64
N MET A 96 4.74 -0.96 -5.37
CA MET A 96 4.08 -0.52 -6.59
C MET A 96 5.09 0.07 -7.57
N THR A 97 4.77 -0.02 -8.85
CA THR A 97 5.62 0.57 -9.88
C THR A 97 5.57 2.09 -9.79
N PRO A 98 6.52 2.79 -10.42
CA PRO A 98 6.54 4.25 -10.35
C PRO A 98 5.25 4.92 -10.83
N GLY A 99 4.63 4.41 -11.88
CA GLY A 99 3.38 5.00 -12.37
C GLY A 99 2.26 4.85 -11.38
N VAL A 100 2.16 3.67 -10.76
CA VAL A 100 1.14 3.43 -9.74
C VAL A 100 1.41 4.29 -8.51
N LEU A 101 2.68 4.44 -8.16
CA LEU A 101 3.07 5.28 -7.02
C LEU A 101 2.63 6.73 -7.22
N THR A 102 2.84 7.26 -8.42
CA THR A 102 2.42 8.62 -8.71
C THR A 102 0.92 8.79 -8.47
N GLY A 103 0.12 7.85 -8.94
CA GLY A 103 -1.33 7.90 -8.72
C GLY A 103 -1.72 7.76 -7.26
N PHE A 104 -1.01 6.88 -6.54
CA PHE A 104 -1.28 6.69 -5.11
C PHE A 104 -1.00 7.96 -4.32
N LEU A 105 0.12 8.60 -4.58
CA LEU A 105 0.47 9.83 -3.87
C LEU A 105 -0.50 10.95 -4.21
N ALA A 106 -0.92 11.04 -5.47
CA ALA A 106 -1.90 12.04 -5.87
C ALA A 106 -3.24 11.82 -5.16
N TRP A 107 -3.66 10.57 -5.07
CA TRP A 107 -4.90 10.25 -4.36
C TRP A 107 -4.79 10.63 -2.88
N LEU A 108 -3.66 10.31 -2.28
CA LEU A 108 -3.48 10.59 -0.85
C LEU A 108 -3.50 12.08 -0.58
N GLU A 109 -2.88 12.86 -1.46
CA GLU A 109 -2.84 14.32 -1.31
C GLU A 109 -4.16 15.01 -1.63
N ALA A 110 -5.04 14.35 -2.33
CA ALA A 110 -6.30 14.93 -2.73
C ALA A 110 -7.36 14.90 -1.63
N ALA A 111 -7.00 14.44 -0.43
CA ALA A 111 -7.95 14.39 0.67
C ALA A 111 -8.49 15.78 0.97
N PRO A 112 -9.78 15.91 1.26
CA PRO A 112 -10.32 17.20 1.60
C PRO A 112 -9.66 17.80 2.83
N PRO A 113 -9.67 19.10 2.97
CA PRO A 113 -9.12 19.74 4.16
C PRO A 113 -9.76 19.16 5.41
N GLY A 114 -8.93 18.90 6.41
CA GLY A 114 -9.39 18.31 7.66
C GLY A 114 -9.32 16.81 7.71
N GLN A 115 -9.12 16.15 6.55
CA GLN A 115 -8.97 14.72 6.53
C GLN A 115 -7.56 14.27 6.22
N SER A 116 -6.74 15.15 5.72
CA SER A 116 -5.41 14.76 5.33
C SER A 116 -4.57 14.41 6.52
N THR A 117 -3.92 13.26 6.51
CA THR A 117 -3.04 12.88 7.57
C THR A 117 -1.71 12.43 7.07
N GLY A 118 -1.61 12.02 5.85
CA GLY A 118 -0.43 11.40 5.32
C GLY A 118 0.73 12.33 5.28
N TYR A 119 0.55 13.57 4.97
CA TYR A 119 1.55 14.45 4.91
C TYR A 119 1.30 15.58 5.71
N ARG A 120 0.68 15.60 6.67
CA ARG A 120 0.37 16.59 7.37
C ARG A 120 1.35 17.37 7.72
N GLN A 121 1.64 18.21 7.44
CA GLN A 121 2.51 18.95 7.72
C GLN A 121 2.04 19.69 8.61
N ALA A 122 2.31 19.70 9.37
CA ALA A 122 2.00 20.27 10.30
C ALA A 122 1.77 21.52 10.18
N SER A 123 1.75 21.95 9.70
CA SER A 123 1.50 23.18 9.50
C SER A 123 1.03 23.82 10.28
#